data_9242db9d581b94850f1dd557fa8034f9
#
_entry.id   9242db9d581b94850f1dd557fa8034f9
#
_cell.length_a   1.000
_cell.length_b   1.000
_cell.length_c   1.000
_cell.angle_alpha   90.00
_cell.angle_beta   90.00
_cell.angle_gamma   90.00
#
_symmetry.space_group_name_H-M   'P 1'
#
loop_
_entity.id
_entity.type
_entity.pdbx_description
1 polymer ?
#
loop_
_entity_poly.entity_id
_entity_poly.type
_entity_poly.pdbx_seq_one_letter_code
_entity_poly.pdbx_strand_id
1 'polypeptide(L)'
;MVESASVENKNLDQIIEAVGTTKALRSIKVTPLSSGRVEEVHLSVGAPVKAGSLLLKLDSVIEEADLMEAKAKLEEASRALQRSDTLQQSNGMSEAAIDGLRAQSKIARAALKRAQKNLDDRSIRAPFNGLISLSSIE
;
A
#
# COMPACT_ATOMS: atom_id res chain seq x y z
N MET A 1 78.47 40.68 3.06
CA MET A 1 77.09 41.09 3.21
C MET A 1 76.27 39.85 3.48
N VAL A 2 75.56 39.83 4.58
CA VAL A 2 74.63 38.72 4.93
C VAL A 2 73.24 39.26 4.71
N GLU A 3 72.49 38.67 3.76
CA GLU A 3 71.08 38.97 3.57
C GLU A 3 70.29 38.14 4.53
N SER A 4 69.47 38.79 5.32
CA SER A 4 68.51 38.10 6.21
C SER A 4 67.07 38.39 5.73
N ALA A 5 66.30 37.33 5.53
CA ALA A 5 64.88 37.44 5.25
C ALA A 5 64.08 37.03 6.47
N SER A 6 62.99 37.74 6.74
CA SER A 6 62.04 37.36 7.79
C SER A 6 61.18 36.17 7.37
N VAL A 7 61.02 35.21 8.27
CA VAL A 7 60.14 34.07 8.07
C VAL A 7 58.68 34.49 8.42
N GLU A 8 57.80 34.41 7.44
CA GLU A 8 56.36 34.58 7.65
C GLU A 8 55.66 33.22 7.70
N ASN A 9 54.84 33.02 8.72
CA ASN A 9 53.94 31.86 8.77
C ASN A 9 52.75 32.10 7.84
N LYS A 10 52.62 31.31 6.78
CA LYS A 10 51.44 31.27 5.92
C LYS A 10 50.73 29.93 6.09
N ASN A 11 49.43 30.00 6.27
CA ASN A 11 48.60 28.81 6.15
C ASN A 11 48.56 28.37 4.69
N LEU A 12 48.93 27.13 4.43
CA LEU A 12 48.81 26.49 3.12
C LEU A 12 47.51 25.65 3.15
N ASP A 13 46.51 26.13 2.43
CA ASP A 13 45.25 25.39 2.22
C ASP A 13 45.48 24.41 1.06
N GLN A 14 45.48 23.11 1.37
CA GLN A 14 45.53 22.07 0.34
C GLN A 14 44.08 21.71 0.00
N ILE A 15 43.63 22.09 -1.19
CA ILE A 15 42.31 21.73 -1.71
C ILE A 15 42.43 20.36 -2.39
N ILE A 16 41.64 19.38 -1.92
CA ILE A 16 41.49 18.07 -2.53
C ILE A 16 40.14 18.00 -3.20
N GLU A 17 40.11 17.92 -4.52
CA GLU A 17 38.89 17.66 -5.28
C GLU A 17 38.69 16.16 -5.47
N ALA A 18 37.51 15.66 -5.11
CA ALA A 18 37.16 14.28 -5.34
C ALA A 18 35.79 14.19 -6.06
N VAL A 19 35.74 13.38 -7.10
CA VAL A 19 34.47 13.10 -7.82
C VAL A 19 33.91 11.79 -7.31
N GLY A 20 32.64 11.83 -6.89
CA GLY A 20 31.91 10.66 -6.42
C GLY A 20 30.57 10.52 -7.12
N THR A 21 30.06 9.30 -7.19
CA THR A 21 28.70 9.00 -7.66
C THR A 21 27.83 8.57 -6.49
N THR A 22 26.66 9.18 -6.34
CA THR A 22 25.65 8.76 -5.36
C THR A 22 24.66 7.82 -6.03
N LYS A 23 24.33 6.72 -5.34
CA LYS A 23 23.27 5.80 -5.75
C LYS A 23 22.22 5.70 -4.64
N ALA A 24 20.96 5.60 -5.04
CA ALA A 24 19.89 5.34 -4.08
C ALA A 24 20.12 3.96 -3.43
N LEU A 25 20.01 3.91 -2.09
CA LEU A 25 20.08 2.66 -1.33
C LEU A 25 18.94 1.71 -1.70
N ARG A 26 17.77 2.27 -2.00
CA ARG A 26 16.56 1.56 -2.44
C ARG A 26 15.92 2.35 -3.58
N SER A 27 15.60 1.68 -4.66
CA SER A 27 14.85 2.24 -5.78
C SER A 27 13.84 1.21 -6.26
N ILE A 28 12.60 1.63 -6.47
CA ILE A 28 11.52 0.78 -6.94
C ILE A 28 10.68 1.54 -7.97
N LYS A 29 10.30 0.86 -9.03
CA LYS A 29 9.27 1.34 -9.96
C LYS A 29 7.92 0.85 -9.43
N VAL A 30 7.08 1.78 -8.98
CA VAL A 30 5.72 1.46 -8.52
C VAL A 30 4.82 1.35 -9.75
N THR A 31 4.26 0.17 -9.96
CA THR A 31 3.34 -0.12 -11.07
C THR A 31 1.98 -0.47 -10.47
N PRO A 32 0.86 0.11 -10.97
CA PRO A 32 -0.47 -0.30 -10.55
C PRO A 32 -0.71 -1.79 -10.83
N LEU A 33 -1.39 -2.49 -9.91
CA LEU A 33 -1.78 -3.89 -10.08
C LEU A 33 -3.05 -4.03 -10.94
N SER A 34 -3.80 -2.95 -11.11
CA SER A 34 -5.00 -2.90 -11.94
C SER A 34 -4.98 -1.68 -12.85
N SER A 35 -5.52 -1.81 -14.05
CA SER A 35 -5.78 -0.68 -14.96
C SER A 35 -7.05 0.04 -14.54
N GLY A 36 -7.13 1.34 -14.79
CA GLY A 36 -8.32 2.13 -14.49
C GLY A 36 -8.12 3.60 -14.75
N ARG A 37 -9.22 4.36 -14.70
CA ARG A 37 -9.20 5.80 -14.81
C ARG A 37 -8.55 6.40 -13.56
N VAL A 38 -7.64 7.35 -13.75
CA VAL A 38 -7.02 8.08 -12.65
C VAL A 38 -8.01 9.11 -12.10
N GLU A 39 -8.29 9.08 -10.81
CA GLU A 39 -9.16 10.03 -10.12
C GLU A 39 -8.35 11.14 -9.46
N GLU A 40 -7.28 10.77 -8.72
CA GLU A 40 -6.43 11.70 -8.00
C GLU A 40 -4.95 11.39 -8.20
N VAL A 41 -4.13 12.42 -8.30
CA VAL A 41 -2.66 12.32 -8.40
C VAL A 41 -2.02 13.19 -7.31
N HIS A 42 -1.26 12.57 -6.40
CA HIS A 42 -0.52 13.22 -5.33
C HIS A 42 0.99 13.10 -5.52
N LEU A 43 1.44 13.04 -6.77
CA LEU A 43 2.84 12.89 -7.15
C LEU A 43 3.44 14.26 -7.47
N SER A 44 4.56 14.59 -6.82
CA SER A 44 5.41 15.72 -7.18
C SER A 44 6.84 15.23 -7.29
N VAL A 45 7.47 15.44 -8.45
CA VAL A 45 8.85 15.03 -8.67
C VAL A 45 9.77 15.78 -7.69
N GLY A 46 10.67 15.05 -7.03
CA GLY A 46 11.57 15.58 -6.01
C GLY A 46 10.95 15.72 -4.62
N ALA A 47 9.63 15.48 -4.46
CA ALA A 47 8.99 15.59 -3.16
C ALA A 47 9.30 14.38 -2.25
N PRO A 48 9.50 14.61 -0.95
CA PRO A 48 9.63 13.54 0.03
C PRO A 48 8.27 12.90 0.30
N VAL A 49 8.24 11.56 0.35
CA VAL A 49 7.05 10.79 0.69
C VAL A 49 7.34 9.85 1.86
N LYS A 50 6.31 9.63 2.67
CA LYS A 50 6.35 8.66 3.77
C LYS A 50 5.75 7.33 3.32
N ALA A 51 6.20 6.23 3.93
CA ALA A 51 5.57 4.93 3.74
C ALA A 51 4.06 5.00 4.01
N GLY A 52 3.25 4.42 3.13
CA GLY A 52 1.79 4.45 3.19
C GLY A 52 1.13 5.71 2.61
N SER A 53 1.89 6.77 2.28
CA SER A 53 1.31 7.96 1.62
C SER A 53 0.64 7.58 0.31
N LEU A 54 -0.55 8.11 0.08
CA LEU A 54 -1.27 7.95 -1.19
C LEU A 54 -0.51 8.70 -2.29
N LEU A 55 -0.18 7.99 -3.36
CA LEU A 55 0.50 8.53 -4.52
C LEU A 55 -0.47 8.81 -5.66
N LEU A 56 -1.38 7.87 -5.88
CA LEU A 56 -2.36 7.91 -6.96
C LEU A 56 -3.59 7.12 -6.54
N LYS A 57 -4.76 7.62 -6.89
CA LYS A 57 -6.04 6.95 -6.70
C LYS A 57 -6.69 6.71 -8.06
N LEU A 58 -7.11 5.48 -8.30
CA LEU A 58 -7.91 5.09 -9.44
C LEU A 58 -9.40 5.17 -9.07
N ASP A 59 -10.24 5.33 -10.07
CA ASP A 59 -11.71 5.23 -9.90
C ASP A 59 -12.07 3.89 -9.26
N SER A 60 -12.81 3.94 -8.17
CA SER A 60 -13.11 2.81 -7.27
C SER A 60 -14.61 2.56 -7.06
N VAL A 61 -15.48 3.25 -7.80
CA VAL A 61 -16.94 3.17 -7.60
C VAL A 61 -17.47 1.73 -7.68
N ILE A 62 -16.96 0.93 -8.63
CA ILE A 62 -17.37 -0.47 -8.81
C ILE A 62 -16.88 -1.31 -7.63
N GLU A 63 -15.62 -1.17 -7.24
CA GLU A 63 -15.00 -1.93 -6.14
C GLU A 63 -15.63 -1.58 -4.78
N GLU A 64 -16.06 -0.34 -4.59
CA GLU A 64 -16.81 0.07 -3.40
C GLU A 64 -18.18 -0.60 -3.35
N ALA A 65 -18.89 -0.70 -4.48
CA ALA A 65 -20.15 -1.41 -4.59
C ALA A 65 -19.98 -2.92 -4.36
N ASP A 66 -18.95 -3.54 -4.96
CA ASP A 66 -18.62 -4.95 -4.77
C ASP A 66 -18.29 -5.26 -3.30
N LEU A 67 -17.56 -4.37 -2.63
CA LEU A 67 -17.26 -4.49 -1.21
C LEU A 67 -18.53 -4.43 -0.36
N MET A 68 -19.45 -3.53 -0.69
CA MET A 68 -20.74 -3.39 0.01
C MET A 68 -21.58 -4.66 -0.17
N GLU A 69 -21.66 -5.20 -1.39
CA GLU A 69 -22.36 -6.47 -1.67
C GLU A 69 -21.74 -7.64 -0.88
N ALA A 70 -20.40 -7.77 -0.90
CA ALA A 70 -19.72 -8.84 -0.20
C ALA A 70 -19.90 -8.75 1.34
N LYS A 71 -19.94 -7.54 1.89
CA LYS A 71 -20.29 -7.30 3.31
C LYS A 71 -21.68 -7.78 3.64
N ALA A 72 -22.67 -7.42 2.83
CA ALA A 72 -24.06 -7.84 3.03
C ALA A 72 -24.23 -9.36 2.99
N LYS A 73 -23.59 -10.03 2.01
CA LYS A 73 -23.58 -11.51 1.89
C LYS A 73 -22.94 -12.19 3.10
N LEU A 74 -21.84 -11.65 3.61
CA LEU A 74 -21.20 -12.20 4.82
C LEU A 74 -22.08 -12.01 6.04
N GLU A 75 -22.73 -10.85 6.17
CA GLU A 75 -23.64 -10.57 7.28
C GLU A 75 -24.84 -11.54 7.27
N GLU A 76 -25.45 -11.77 6.10
CA GLU A 76 -26.54 -12.73 5.92
C GLU A 76 -26.11 -14.15 6.31
N ALA A 77 -24.97 -14.63 5.77
CA ALA A 77 -24.44 -15.96 6.07
C ALA A 77 -24.08 -16.12 7.56
N SER A 78 -23.53 -15.08 8.17
CA SER A 78 -23.19 -15.07 9.60
C SER A 78 -24.42 -15.12 10.49
N ARG A 79 -25.47 -14.36 10.15
CA ARG A 79 -26.75 -14.40 10.86
C ARG A 79 -27.46 -15.76 10.71
N ALA A 80 -27.39 -16.37 9.53
CA ALA A 80 -27.92 -17.71 9.30
C ALA A 80 -27.21 -18.76 10.17
N LEU A 81 -25.88 -18.71 10.22
CA LEU A 81 -25.06 -19.59 11.06
C LEU A 81 -25.39 -19.37 12.56
N GLN A 82 -25.46 -18.13 13.02
CA GLN A 82 -25.80 -17.82 14.41
C GLN A 82 -27.19 -18.35 14.82
N ARG A 83 -28.16 -18.23 13.93
CA ARG A 83 -29.49 -18.81 14.20
C ARG A 83 -29.44 -20.34 14.27
N SER A 84 -28.62 -20.99 13.44
CA SER A 84 -28.47 -22.43 13.44
C SER A 84 -27.82 -22.96 14.71
N ASP A 85 -26.82 -22.25 15.26
CA ASP A 85 -26.19 -22.62 16.53
C ASP A 85 -27.18 -22.58 17.70
N THR A 86 -28.13 -21.62 17.67
CA THR A 86 -29.21 -21.56 18.67
C THR A 86 -30.20 -22.71 18.51
N LEU A 87 -30.54 -23.10 17.27
CA LEU A 87 -31.48 -24.19 16.98
C LEU A 87 -30.86 -25.58 17.24
N GLN A 88 -29.54 -25.72 17.10
CA GLN A 88 -28.82 -26.97 17.41
C GLN A 88 -28.97 -27.33 18.90
N GLN A 89 -28.96 -26.35 19.81
CA GLN A 89 -29.15 -26.58 21.26
C GLN A 89 -30.51 -27.17 21.60
N SER A 90 -31.50 -27.00 20.70
CA SER A 90 -32.88 -27.54 20.83
C SER A 90 -33.11 -28.78 19.96
N ASN A 91 -32.07 -29.45 19.43
CA ASN A 91 -32.19 -30.59 18.49
C ASN A 91 -33.00 -30.29 17.22
N GLY A 92 -33.13 -29.01 16.82
CA GLY A 92 -33.93 -28.60 15.67
C GLY A 92 -33.22 -28.64 14.32
N MET A 93 -31.91 -28.98 14.24
CA MET A 93 -31.17 -28.96 13.01
C MET A 93 -30.10 -30.08 12.93
N SER A 94 -29.93 -30.67 11.74
CA SER A 94 -28.91 -31.70 11.53
C SER A 94 -27.50 -31.10 11.45
N GLU A 95 -26.49 -31.87 11.85
CA GLU A 95 -25.09 -31.46 11.80
C GLU A 95 -24.64 -31.11 10.38
N ALA A 96 -25.07 -31.90 9.37
CA ALA A 96 -24.78 -31.63 7.95
C ALA A 96 -25.34 -30.27 7.48
N ALA A 97 -26.52 -29.85 7.97
CA ALA A 97 -27.08 -28.55 7.64
C ALA A 97 -26.26 -27.41 8.25
N ILE A 98 -25.77 -27.57 9.46
CA ILE A 98 -24.90 -26.59 10.15
C ILE A 98 -23.56 -26.48 9.43
N ASP A 99 -22.97 -27.61 9.02
CA ASP A 99 -21.72 -27.61 8.25
C ASP A 99 -21.88 -26.90 6.90
N GLY A 100 -23.04 -27.03 6.26
CA GLY A 100 -23.37 -26.25 5.05
C GLY A 100 -23.36 -24.74 5.31
N LEU A 101 -23.98 -24.28 6.42
CA LEU A 101 -23.99 -22.86 6.79
C LEU A 101 -22.60 -22.35 7.17
N ARG A 102 -21.79 -23.17 7.85
CA ARG A 102 -20.39 -22.83 8.15
C ARG A 102 -19.56 -22.66 6.87
N ALA A 103 -19.72 -23.57 5.91
CA ALA A 103 -19.06 -23.47 4.61
C ALA A 103 -19.48 -22.20 3.87
N GLN A 104 -20.78 -21.88 3.86
CA GLN A 104 -21.30 -20.65 3.23
C GLN A 104 -20.74 -19.38 3.87
N SER A 105 -20.66 -19.32 5.19
CA SER A 105 -20.06 -18.19 5.91
C SER A 105 -18.57 -18.04 5.57
N LYS A 106 -17.80 -19.14 5.44
CA LYS A 106 -16.41 -19.13 5.02
C LYS A 106 -16.24 -18.61 3.58
N ILE A 107 -17.11 -19.03 2.67
CA ILE A 107 -17.12 -18.56 1.27
C ILE A 107 -17.41 -17.07 1.22
N ALA A 108 -18.42 -16.60 1.93
CA ALA A 108 -18.78 -15.17 1.98
C ALA A 108 -17.64 -14.33 2.57
N ARG A 109 -16.94 -14.83 3.60
CA ARG A 109 -15.77 -14.16 4.19
C ARG A 109 -14.61 -14.07 3.20
N ALA A 110 -14.38 -15.12 2.40
CA ALA A 110 -13.36 -15.11 1.36
C ALA A 110 -13.70 -14.10 0.24
N ALA A 111 -14.98 -14.01 -0.14
CA ALA A 111 -15.47 -13.02 -1.10
C ALA A 111 -15.27 -11.58 -0.60
N LEU A 112 -15.59 -11.30 0.68
CA LEU A 112 -15.33 -10.00 1.30
C LEU A 112 -13.84 -9.65 1.26
N LYS A 113 -12.95 -10.58 1.63
CA LYS A 113 -11.52 -10.34 1.60
C LYS A 113 -11.01 -10.01 0.20
N ARG A 114 -11.57 -10.67 -0.84
CA ARG A 114 -11.24 -10.39 -2.24
C ARG A 114 -11.72 -9.00 -2.65
N ALA A 115 -12.95 -8.65 -2.36
CA ALA A 115 -13.50 -7.33 -2.68
C ALA A 115 -12.71 -6.20 -1.98
N GLN A 116 -12.34 -6.39 -0.70
CA GLN A 116 -11.48 -5.45 0.02
C GLN A 116 -10.12 -5.29 -0.66
N LYS A 117 -9.48 -6.39 -1.07
CA LYS A 117 -8.20 -6.34 -1.77
C LYS A 117 -8.29 -5.61 -3.11
N ASN A 118 -9.36 -5.85 -3.87
CA ASN A 118 -9.58 -5.15 -5.15
C ASN A 118 -9.72 -3.63 -4.93
N LEU A 119 -10.46 -3.21 -3.90
CA LEU A 119 -10.57 -1.80 -3.55
C LEU A 119 -9.23 -1.21 -3.09
N ASP A 120 -8.47 -1.93 -2.26
CA ASP A 120 -7.15 -1.48 -1.80
C ASP A 120 -6.19 -1.27 -2.99
N ASP A 121 -6.27 -2.11 -4.03
CA ASP A 121 -5.44 -2.03 -5.24
C ASP A 121 -5.76 -0.82 -6.13
N ARG A 122 -6.90 -0.13 -5.89
CA ARG A 122 -7.23 1.16 -6.51
C ARG A 122 -6.44 2.32 -5.92
N SER A 123 -5.82 2.14 -4.75
CA SER A 123 -5.01 3.14 -4.06
C SER A 123 -3.54 2.78 -4.12
N ILE A 124 -2.76 3.46 -4.94
CA ILE A 124 -1.31 3.26 -5.05
C ILE A 124 -0.62 4.08 -3.95
N ARG A 125 0.11 3.38 -3.06
CA ARG A 125 0.77 3.98 -1.91
C ARG A 125 2.27 3.75 -1.93
N ALA A 126 3.02 4.66 -1.30
CA ALA A 126 4.46 4.54 -1.15
C ALA A 126 4.82 3.35 -0.23
N PRO A 127 5.67 2.40 -0.67
CA PRO A 127 6.05 1.23 0.14
C PRO A 127 7.08 1.55 1.23
N PHE A 128 7.80 2.67 1.11
CA PHE A 128 8.81 3.13 2.07
C PHE A 128 8.98 4.65 1.98
N ASN A 129 9.70 5.23 2.94
CA ASN A 129 10.05 6.65 2.93
C ASN A 129 11.10 6.92 1.86
N GLY A 130 10.92 7.96 1.05
CA GLY A 130 11.86 8.28 -0.02
C GLY A 130 11.52 9.56 -0.74
N LEU A 131 12.17 9.76 -1.88
CA LEU A 131 11.89 10.85 -2.81
C LEU A 131 11.27 10.29 -4.08
N ILE A 132 10.30 10.99 -4.62
CA ILE A 132 9.74 10.67 -5.93
C ILE A 132 10.72 11.13 -7.01
N SER A 133 11.21 10.20 -7.82
CA SER A 133 11.94 10.53 -9.03
C SER A 133 10.99 10.73 -10.22
N LEU A 134 11.48 10.69 -11.44
CA LEU A 134 10.67 10.83 -12.66
C LEU A 134 9.49 9.85 -12.65
N SER A 135 8.27 10.37 -12.84
CA SER A 135 7.06 9.57 -13.04
C SER A 135 6.53 9.84 -14.44
N SER A 136 6.38 8.79 -15.24
CA SER A 136 5.52 8.82 -16.43
C SER A 136 4.20 8.16 -16.03
N ILE A 137 3.09 8.90 -16.09
CA ILE A 137 1.74 8.36 -15.97
C ILE A 137 1.22 8.32 -17.42
N GLU A 138 1.09 7.12 -17.96
CA GLU A 138 0.47 6.87 -19.27
C GLU A 138 -0.98 6.40 -19.06
#